data_066176d5a5a84203a048a392988248bf
#
_entry.id   066176d5a5a84203a048a392988248bf
#
_cell.length_a   1.000
_cell.length_b   1.000
_cell.length_c   1.000
_cell.angle_alpha   90.00
_cell.angle_beta   90.00
_cell.angle_gamma   90.00
#
_symmetry.space_group_name_H-M   'P 1'
#
loop_
_entity.id
_entity.type
_entity.pdbx_description
1 polymer ?
#
loop_
_entity_poly.entity_id
_entity_poly.type
_entity_poly.pdbx_seq_one_letter_code
_entity_poly.pdbx_strand_id
1 'polypeptide(L)'
;LSLNNAFTNKCYKITVKKNYSLKKPLVVYHSTNNEITSRNINLKLEFQLEQNSSLRLIDLFNDGAENNFINIFYNFDLKENAILKNYKIDKVQNKNIRYSYNNIEQDDNSVSETFILSSGSNFSKNEINCNLKGEYSSAFVNGIFSLNDGQHHEVRTIINHLVENTKSYQLIKSVLGKNSKSAYQGKIFVDSKAQKTDGYQLSKAILLDETSEFNAKPELEIYADDVKCSHGSASGSLDENSIFYLMSRGLSYQQSKELLINGFLLDVVEKITDTEIKNLVKNMIGLKE
;
A
#
# COMPACT_ATOMS: atom_id res chain seq x y z
N LEU A 1 -12.47 0.28 -12.62
CA LEU A 1 -12.81 1.69 -12.86
C LEU A 1 -14.15 1.85 -13.59
N SER A 2 -14.36 1.20 -14.75
CA SER A 2 -15.62 1.32 -15.52
C SER A 2 -16.86 0.91 -14.71
N LEU A 3 -16.77 -0.20 -13.97
CA LEU A 3 -17.85 -0.65 -13.09
C LEU A 3 -18.15 0.38 -11.99
N ASN A 4 -17.11 0.94 -11.36
CA ASN A 4 -17.27 1.97 -10.35
C ASN A 4 -17.97 3.20 -10.93
N ASN A 5 -17.52 3.71 -12.07
CA ASN A 5 -18.11 4.87 -12.72
C ASN A 5 -19.58 4.64 -13.14
N ALA A 6 -19.95 3.41 -13.53
CA ALA A 6 -21.31 3.07 -13.93
C ALA A 6 -22.30 2.96 -12.76
N PHE A 7 -21.83 2.51 -11.60
CA PHE A 7 -22.68 2.16 -10.45
C PHE A 7 -22.47 3.01 -9.20
N THR A 8 -21.58 4.01 -9.24
CA THR A 8 -21.40 4.93 -8.11
C THR A 8 -22.53 5.97 -8.11
N ASN A 9 -23.32 5.96 -7.04
CA ASN A 9 -24.40 6.93 -6.84
C ASN A 9 -23.97 8.18 -6.06
N LYS A 10 -22.83 8.12 -5.37
CA LYS A 10 -22.32 9.21 -4.52
C LYS A 10 -20.82 9.38 -4.70
N CYS A 11 -20.41 10.61 -4.95
CA CYS A 11 -19.02 11.03 -4.94
C CYS A 11 -18.80 12.00 -3.78
N TYR A 12 -17.78 11.77 -2.97
CA TYR A 12 -17.40 12.68 -1.88
C TYR A 12 -16.13 13.40 -2.31
N LYS A 13 -16.19 14.74 -2.34
CA LYS A 13 -15.03 15.57 -2.66
C LYS A 13 -14.57 16.31 -1.40
N ILE A 14 -13.27 16.18 -1.11
CA ILE A 14 -12.59 16.82 0.01
C ILE A 14 -11.49 17.70 -0.56
N THR A 15 -11.53 18.99 -0.22
CA THR A 15 -10.52 19.96 -0.64
C THR A 15 -9.76 20.47 0.55
N VAL A 16 -8.43 20.29 0.56
CA VAL A 16 -7.53 20.93 1.52
C VAL A 16 -7.04 22.24 0.91
N LYS A 17 -7.40 23.35 1.53
CA LYS A 17 -7.14 24.67 0.99
C LYS A 17 -5.67 25.04 1.00
N LYS A 18 -5.29 25.95 0.12
CA LYS A 18 -3.94 26.49 -0.02
C LYS A 18 -3.34 26.90 1.34
N ASN A 19 -2.07 26.50 1.57
CA ASN A 19 -1.31 26.77 2.78
C ASN A 19 -1.93 26.17 4.07
N TYR A 20 -2.83 25.20 3.95
CA TYR A 20 -3.45 24.57 5.10
C TYR A 20 -2.92 23.14 5.31
N SER A 21 -2.49 22.87 6.53
CA SER A 21 -2.08 21.53 6.98
C SER A 21 -3.01 21.03 8.07
N LEU A 22 -3.63 19.87 7.85
CA LEU A 22 -4.49 19.27 8.86
C LEU A 22 -3.65 18.87 10.08
N LYS A 23 -4.00 19.40 11.26
CA LYS A 23 -3.29 19.09 12.52
C LYS A 23 -3.49 17.64 12.95
N LYS A 24 -4.68 17.08 12.70
CA LYS A 24 -5.01 15.67 13.00
C LYS A 24 -5.24 14.90 11.70
N PRO A 25 -5.00 13.59 11.68
CA PRO A 25 -5.38 12.77 10.53
C PRO A 25 -6.88 12.85 10.24
N LEU A 26 -7.23 12.90 8.96
CA LEU A 26 -8.60 12.65 8.52
C LEU A 26 -8.79 11.13 8.50
N VAL A 27 -9.81 10.64 9.17
CA VAL A 27 -10.14 9.20 9.14
C VAL A 27 -11.35 8.99 8.25
N VAL A 28 -11.18 8.20 7.20
CA VAL A 28 -12.28 7.63 6.41
C VAL A 28 -12.54 6.24 6.96
N TYR A 29 -13.68 6.10 7.61
CA TYR A 29 -14.06 4.86 8.26
C TYR A 29 -15.10 4.14 7.41
N HIS A 30 -14.70 3.01 6.82
CA HIS A 30 -15.58 2.14 6.06
C HIS A 30 -16.20 1.12 7.01
N SER A 31 -17.51 1.16 7.15
CA SER A 31 -18.23 0.22 7.98
C SER A 31 -19.50 -0.23 7.28
N THR A 32 -19.74 -1.54 7.32
CA THR A 32 -21.01 -2.15 6.91
C THR A 32 -21.67 -2.76 8.13
N ASN A 33 -22.99 -2.57 8.28
CA ASN A 33 -23.74 -3.25 9.31
C ASN A 33 -24.08 -4.70 8.87
N ASN A 34 -24.41 -5.57 9.80
CA ASN A 34 -24.66 -6.99 9.54
C ASN A 34 -25.84 -7.27 8.59
N GLU A 35 -26.67 -6.28 8.28
CA GLU A 35 -27.81 -6.40 7.37
C GLU A 35 -27.40 -6.23 5.89
N ILE A 36 -26.21 -5.66 5.65
CA ILE A 36 -25.69 -5.38 4.29
C ILE A 36 -24.80 -6.54 3.85
N THR A 37 -25.39 -7.67 3.52
CA THR A 37 -24.65 -8.85 3.01
C THR A 37 -24.92 -9.07 1.52
N SER A 38 -23.94 -9.68 0.82
CA SER A 38 -24.03 -10.03 -0.61
C SER A 38 -24.39 -8.84 -1.50
N ARG A 39 -23.81 -7.68 -1.22
CA ARG A 39 -24.04 -6.43 -1.94
C ARG A 39 -22.84 -6.01 -2.77
N ASN A 40 -23.15 -5.25 -3.81
CA ASN A 40 -22.17 -4.55 -4.63
C ASN A 40 -22.12 -3.08 -4.19
N ILE A 41 -21.04 -2.67 -3.56
CA ILE A 41 -20.87 -1.33 -2.96
C ILE A 41 -19.83 -0.59 -3.79
N ASN A 42 -20.24 0.50 -4.43
CA ASN A 42 -19.37 1.33 -5.24
C ASN A 42 -19.25 2.72 -4.60
N LEU A 43 -18.02 3.15 -4.31
CA LEU A 43 -17.71 4.44 -3.68
C LEU A 43 -16.71 5.21 -4.54
N LYS A 44 -16.86 6.53 -4.58
CA LYS A 44 -15.91 7.44 -5.21
C LYS A 44 -15.52 8.55 -4.23
N LEU A 45 -14.21 8.70 -4.02
CA LEU A 45 -13.63 9.68 -3.13
C LEU A 45 -12.61 10.52 -3.89
N GLU A 46 -12.79 11.83 -3.89
CA GLU A 46 -11.91 12.79 -4.56
C GLU A 46 -11.25 13.69 -3.52
N PHE A 47 -9.95 13.78 -3.56
CA PHE A 47 -9.14 14.61 -2.69
C PHE A 47 -8.36 15.61 -3.53
N GLN A 48 -8.61 16.89 -3.29
CA GLN A 48 -7.87 17.98 -3.92
C GLN A 48 -7.02 18.66 -2.86
N LEU A 49 -5.70 18.58 -3.01
CA LEU A 49 -4.73 19.26 -2.15
C LEU A 49 -4.21 20.49 -2.89
N GLU A 50 -4.65 21.67 -2.48
CA GLU A 50 -4.20 22.94 -3.07
C GLU A 50 -2.73 23.22 -2.69
N GLN A 51 -2.11 24.19 -3.33
CA GLN A 51 -0.69 24.54 -3.16
C GLN A 51 -0.29 24.69 -1.68
N ASN A 52 0.88 24.13 -1.31
CA ASN A 52 1.45 24.13 0.04
C ASN A 52 0.51 23.52 1.11
N SER A 53 -0.39 22.64 0.75
CA SER A 53 -1.27 21.98 1.71
C SER A 53 -0.79 20.58 2.09
N SER A 54 -1.22 20.07 3.24
CA SER A 54 -0.89 18.72 3.63
C SER A 54 -2.09 17.97 4.23
N LEU A 55 -2.20 16.68 3.88
CA LEU A 55 -3.22 15.77 4.36
C LEU A 55 -2.59 14.49 4.89
N ARG A 56 -2.93 14.11 6.12
CA ARG A 56 -2.77 12.76 6.64
C ARG A 56 -4.11 12.07 6.59
N LEU A 57 -4.24 11.02 5.79
CA LEU A 57 -5.46 10.24 5.61
C LEU A 57 -5.27 8.86 6.19
N ILE A 58 -6.17 8.44 7.08
CA ILE A 58 -6.28 7.05 7.53
C ILE A 58 -7.55 6.47 6.92
N ASP A 59 -7.38 5.46 6.08
CA ASP A 59 -8.44 4.76 5.40
C ASP A 59 -8.62 3.40 6.10
N LEU A 60 -9.61 3.34 7.01
CA LEU A 60 -9.79 2.23 7.93
C LEU A 60 -11.01 1.40 7.55
N PHE A 61 -10.79 0.11 7.33
CA PHE A 61 -11.83 -0.85 7.00
C PHE A 61 -12.22 -1.68 8.22
N ASN A 62 -13.51 -1.60 8.57
CA ASN A 62 -14.10 -2.34 9.69
C ASN A 62 -15.49 -2.87 9.27
N ASP A 63 -15.47 -3.85 8.36
CA ASP A 63 -16.71 -4.41 7.83
C ASP A 63 -17.31 -5.42 8.80
N GLY A 64 -18.50 -5.11 9.33
CA GLY A 64 -19.29 -6.04 10.13
C GLY A 64 -20.06 -7.07 9.31
N ALA A 65 -20.28 -6.81 8.02
CA ALA A 65 -21.00 -7.69 7.11
C ALA A 65 -20.08 -8.45 6.15
N GLU A 66 -20.49 -9.63 5.72
CA GLU A 66 -19.71 -10.52 4.88
C GLU A 66 -20.27 -10.67 3.46
N ASN A 67 -19.46 -11.25 2.57
CA ASN A 67 -19.78 -11.58 1.18
C ASN A 67 -20.16 -10.37 0.31
N ASN A 68 -19.64 -9.18 0.63
CA ASN A 68 -19.82 -8.00 -0.19
C ASN A 68 -18.68 -7.85 -1.21
N PHE A 69 -19.00 -7.28 -2.37
CA PHE A 69 -18.03 -6.73 -3.28
C PHE A 69 -17.94 -5.21 -3.06
N ILE A 70 -16.79 -4.75 -2.54
CA ILE A 70 -16.55 -3.35 -2.20
C ILE A 70 -15.55 -2.78 -3.20
N ASN A 71 -16.01 -1.85 -4.01
CA ASN A 71 -15.25 -1.24 -5.11
C ASN A 71 -15.11 0.26 -4.88
N ILE A 72 -13.89 0.73 -4.60
CA ILE A 72 -13.63 2.10 -4.22
C ILE A 72 -12.66 2.75 -5.22
N PHE A 73 -13.05 3.87 -5.74
CA PHE A 73 -12.21 4.73 -6.55
C PHE A 73 -11.76 5.95 -5.74
N TYR A 74 -10.46 6.14 -5.65
CA TYR A 74 -9.82 7.30 -5.05
C TYR A 74 -9.16 8.14 -6.15
N ASN A 75 -9.41 9.43 -6.15
CA ASN A 75 -8.70 10.38 -7.01
C ASN A 75 -8.04 11.44 -6.14
N PHE A 76 -6.71 11.54 -6.23
CA PHE A 76 -5.90 12.52 -5.52
C PHE A 76 -5.27 13.47 -6.53
N ASP A 77 -5.53 14.76 -6.38
CA ASP A 77 -4.93 15.84 -7.16
C ASP A 77 -4.07 16.70 -6.22
N LEU A 78 -2.75 16.59 -6.36
CA LEU A 78 -1.74 17.25 -5.52
C LEU A 78 -1.12 18.42 -6.29
N LYS A 79 -1.43 19.62 -5.85
CA LYS A 79 -0.84 20.85 -6.40
C LYS A 79 0.56 21.08 -5.87
N GLU A 80 1.26 22.03 -6.42
CA GLU A 80 2.64 22.39 -6.08
C GLU A 80 2.88 22.39 -4.55
N ASN A 81 3.96 21.73 -4.11
CA ASN A 81 4.35 21.54 -2.71
C ASN A 81 3.28 20.83 -1.83
N ALA A 82 2.27 20.20 -2.40
CA ALA A 82 1.27 19.48 -1.61
C ALA A 82 1.83 18.14 -1.09
N ILE A 83 1.44 17.75 0.13
CA ILE A 83 1.89 16.52 0.78
C ILE A 83 0.69 15.66 1.14
N LEU A 84 0.64 14.46 0.59
CA LEU A 84 -0.33 13.42 0.94
C LEU A 84 0.37 12.29 1.69
N LYS A 85 -0.13 11.93 2.89
CA LYS A 85 0.21 10.70 3.58
C LYS A 85 -1.05 9.85 3.72
N ASN A 86 -1.12 8.76 2.99
CA ASN A 86 -2.30 7.90 2.91
C ASN A 86 -2.01 6.53 3.53
N TYR A 87 -2.68 6.20 4.63
CA TYR A 87 -2.52 4.96 5.39
C TYR A 87 -3.78 4.10 5.24
N LYS A 88 -3.70 3.05 4.43
CA LYS A 88 -4.80 2.10 4.17
C LYS A 88 -4.66 0.91 5.10
N ILE A 89 -5.63 0.72 5.99
CA ILE A 89 -5.58 -0.30 7.03
C ILE A 89 -6.78 -1.24 6.88
N ASP A 90 -6.51 -2.47 6.47
CA ASP A 90 -7.45 -3.57 6.33
C ASP A 90 -6.97 -4.75 7.18
N LYS A 91 -7.47 -4.85 8.42
CA LYS A 91 -7.07 -5.90 9.36
C LYS A 91 -8.23 -6.78 9.83
N VAL A 92 -9.46 -6.31 9.76
CA VAL A 92 -10.61 -7.06 10.24
C VAL A 92 -10.91 -8.20 9.28
N GLN A 93 -10.77 -9.43 9.76
CA GLN A 93 -11.06 -10.62 8.95
C GLN A 93 -12.53 -10.68 8.55
N ASN A 94 -12.78 -10.86 7.27
CA ASN A 94 -14.11 -10.98 6.69
C ASN A 94 -14.03 -11.71 5.34
N LYS A 95 -15.20 -12.12 4.82
CA LYS A 95 -15.32 -12.80 3.52
C LYS A 95 -15.61 -11.84 2.37
N ASN A 96 -15.28 -10.56 2.51
CA ASN A 96 -15.51 -9.57 1.46
C ASN A 96 -14.45 -9.66 0.36
N ILE A 97 -14.86 -9.24 -0.83
CA ILE A 97 -13.99 -8.98 -1.96
C ILE A 97 -13.82 -7.46 -2.05
N ARG A 98 -12.59 -6.98 -1.93
CA ARG A 98 -12.28 -5.55 -1.99
C ARG A 98 -11.41 -5.22 -3.19
N TYR A 99 -11.86 -4.24 -3.95
CA TYR A 99 -11.09 -3.63 -5.02
C TYR A 99 -10.95 -2.13 -4.76
N SER A 100 -9.74 -1.62 -4.77
CA SER A 100 -9.50 -0.19 -4.70
C SER A 100 -8.59 0.26 -5.84
N TYR A 101 -9.00 1.33 -6.53
CA TYR A 101 -8.20 1.99 -7.54
C TYR A 101 -7.88 3.41 -7.06
N ASN A 102 -6.59 3.73 -7.01
CA ASN A 102 -6.08 5.02 -6.55
C ASN A 102 -5.37 5.71 -7.72
N ASN A 103 -5.92 6.83 -8.18
CA ASN A 103 -5.29 7.70 -9.15
C ASN A 103 -4.67 8.88 -8.41
N ILE A 104 -3.38 9.16 -8.65
CA ILE A 104 -2.64 10.23 -7.98
C ILE A 104 -1.97 11.07 -9.05
N GLU A 105 -2.35 12.34 -9.12
CA GLU A 105 -1.75 13.33 -10.00
C GLU A 105 -0.89 14.29 -9.17
N GLN A 106 0.36 14.48 -9.56
CA GLN A 106 1.35 15.22 -8.77
C GLN A 106 1.99 16.35 -9.58
N ASP A 107 1.78 17.58 -9.12
CA ASP A 107 2.44 18.77 -9.63
C ASP A 107 3.82 18.99 -8.93
N ASP A 108 4.51 20.07 -9.24
CA ASP A 108 5.89 20.36 -8.80
C ASP A 108 6.09 20.22 -7.28
N ASN A 109 7.21 19.61 -6.88
CA ASN A 109 7.63 19.42 -5.48
C ASN A 109 6.60 18.69 -4.59
N SER A 110 5.55 18.12 -5.17
CA SER A 110 4.54 17.39 -4.38
C SER A 110 5.03 16.02 -3.94
N VAL A 111 4.52 15.54 -2.81
CA VAL A 111 4.91 14.26 -2.24
C VAL A 111 3.68 13.42 -1.92
N SER A 112 3.67 12.18 -2.39
CA SER A 112 2.69 11.18 -1.96
C SER A 112 3.37 10.01 -1.26
N GLU A 113 2.92 9.71 -0.03
CA GLU A 113 3.30 8.52 0.72
C GLU A 113 2.06 7.65 0.90
N THR A 114 2.05 6.45 0.33
CA THR A 114 0.98 5.46 0.54
C THR A 114 1.54 4.28 1.31
N PHE A 115 0.91 3.94 2.43
CA PHE A 115 1.20 2.74 3.20
C PHE A 115 -0.03 1.84 3.25
N ILE A 116 0.16 0.54 3.00
CA ILE A 116 -0.91 -0.46 2.99
C ILE A 116 -0.60 -1.52 4.05
N LEU A 117 -1.51 -1.70 5.02
CA LEU A 117 -1.55 -2.87 5.88
C LEU A 117 -2.76 -3.70 5.48
N SER A 118 -2.52 -4.89 4.95
CA SER A 118 -3.57 -5.74 4.38
C SER A 118 -3.50 -7.16 4.94
N SER A 119 -4.51 -7.53 5.73
CA SER A 119 -4.64 -8.86 6.36
C SER A 119 -6.09 -9.26 6.66
N GLY A 120 -7.05 -8.46 6.24
CA GLY A 120 -8.46 -8.61 6.66
C GLY A 120 -9.33 -9.37 5.69
N SER A 121 -9.54 -8.84 4.50
CA SER A 121 -10.48 -9.37 3.50
C SER A 121 -10.07 -10.75 2.98
N ASN A 122 -11.05 -11.52 2.50
CA ASN A 122 -10.76 -12.78 1.80
C ASN A 122 -10.02 -12.53 0.48
N PHE A 123 -10.49 -11.55 -0.30
CA PHE A 123 -9.80 -11.08 -1.48
C PHE A 123 -9.63 -9.55 -1.42
N SER A 124 -8.41 -9.07 -1.68
CA SER A 124 -8.15 -7.63 -1.77
C SER A 124 -7.23 -7.33 -2.95
N LYS A 125 -7.65 -6.37 -3.78
CA LYS A 125 -6.82 -5.84 -4.86
C LYS A 125 -6.69 -4.34 -4.74
N ASN A 126 -5.46 -3.86 -4.60
CA ASN A 126 -5.12 -2.44 -4.56
C ASN A 126 -4.37 -2.06 -5.84
N GLU A 127 -4.95 -1.18 -6.64
CA GLU A 127 -4.27 -0.59 -7.80
C GLU A 127 -3.92 0.87 -7.49
N ILE A 128 -2.69 1.26 -7.77
CA ILE A 128 -2.17 2.61 -7.59
C ILE A 128 -1.57 3.05 -8.92
N ASN A 129 -2.15 4.08 -9.52
CA ASN A 129 -1.62 4.78 -10.67
C ASN A 129 -1.18 6.17 -10.24
N CYS A 130 0.11 6.47 -10.35
CA CYS A 130 0.67 7.74 -9.95
C CYS A 130 1.37 8.41 -11.13
N ASN A 131 0.98 9.64 -11.44
CA ASN A 131 1.53 10.45 -12.50
C ASN A 131 2.35 11.60 -11.91
N LEU A 132 3.66 11.51 -12.00
CA LEU A 132 4.61 12.55 -11.61
C LEU A 132 4.74 13.54 -12.78
N LYS A 133 3.90 14.59 -12.77
CA LYS A 133 3.79 15.60 -13.84
C LYS A 133 4.60 16.84 -13.56
N GLY A 134 4.97 17.06 -12.31
CA GLY A 134 5.76 18.19 -11.86
C GLY A 134 7.18 17.78 -11.48
N GLU A 135 8.14 18.66 -11.73
CA GLU A 135 9.54 18.44 -11.33
C GLU A 135 9.67 18.31 -9.80
N TYR A 136 10.66 17.53 -9.39
CA TYR A 136 10.97 17.25 -7.97
C TYR A 136 9.82 16.57 -7.21
N SER A 137 8.77 16.12 -7.90
CA SER A 137 7.72 15.34 -7.27
C SER A 137 8.19 13.93 -6.89
N SER A 138 7.61 13.38 -5.83
CA SER A 138 8.05 12.11 -5.28
C SER A 138 6.87 11.23 -4.85
N ALA A 139 6.94 9.92 -5.19
CA ALA A 139 5.92 8.95 -4.82
C ALA A 139 6.53 7.77 -4.05
N PHE A 140 5.99 7.49 -2.86
CA PHE A 140 6.41 6.37 -2.01
C PHE A 140 5.23 5.42 -1.80
N VAL A 141 5.43 4.12 -2.09
CA VAL A 141 4.42 3.08 -1.87
C VAL A 141 5.02 1.96 -1.04
N ASN A 142 4.55 1.82 0.19
CA ASN A 142 5.02 0.78 1.10
C ASN A 142 3.84 -0.10 1.52
N GLY A 143 4.06 -1.40 1.68
CA GLY A 143 2.97 -2.30 2.05
C GLY A 143 3.40 -3.54 2.79
N ILE A 144 2.56 -3.95 3.73
CA ILE A 144 2.63 -5.20 4.47
C ILE A 144 1.38 -6.01 4.17
N PHE A 145 1.59 -7.25 3.72
CA PHE A 145 0.57 -8.25 3.47
C PHE A 145 0.82 -9.44 4.39
N SER A 146 -0.06 -9.64 5.38
CA SER A 146 0.06 -10.76 6.33
C SER A 146 -1.17 -11.63 6.19
N LEU A 147 -1.04 -12.74 5.45
CA LEU A 147 -2.16 -13.52 4.94
C LEU A 147 -2.15 -14.96 5.48
N ASN A 148 -3.35 -15.47 5.74
CA ASN A 148 -3.58 -16.86 6.18
C ASN A 148 -4.90 -17.40 5.58
N ASP A 149 -5.14 -18.69 5.76
CA ASP A 149 -6.44 -19.35 5.55
C ASP A 149 -7.11 -19.08 4.20
N GLY A 150 -6.33 -19.17 3.13
CA GLY A 150 -6.83 -19.03 1.76
C GLY A 150 -7.07 -17.59 1.30
N GLN A 151 -6.62 -16.61 2.05
CA GLN A 151 -6.68 -15.20 1.61
C GLN A 151 -5.84 -14.97 0.36
N HIS A 152 -6.35 -14.12 -0.54
CA HIS A 152 -5.64 -13.73 -1.76
C HIS A 152 -5.60 -12.19 -1.88
N HIS A 153 -4.42 -11.61 -1.75
CA HIS A 153 -4.25 -10.16 -1.87
C HIS A 153 -3.27 -9.78 -2.98
N GLU A 154 -3.66 -8.76 -3.74
CA GLU A 154 -2.88 -8.23 -4.85
C GLU A 154 -2.60 -6.73 -4.66
N VAL A 155 -1.42 -6.31 -5.06
CA VAL A 155 -1.11 -4.90 -5.26
C VAL A 155 -0.50 -4.70 -6.64
N ARG A 156 -1.05 -3.75 -7.38
CA ARG A 156 -0.52 -3.29 -8.66
C ARG A 156 -0.19 -1.82 -8.57
N THR A 157 1.03 -1.47 -8.94
CA THR A 157 1.47 -0.08 -9.00
C THR A 157 1.91 0.26 -10.42
N ILE A 158 1.55 1.45 -10.86
CA ILE A 158 2.06 2.07 -12.08
C ILE A 158 2.52 3.47 -11.68
N ILE A 159 3.82 3.70 -11.71
CA ILE A 159 4.39 5.01 -11.43
C ILE A 159 4.96 5.57 -12.72
N ASN A 160 4.39 6.67 -13.18
CA ASN A 160 4.75 7.33 -14.42
C ASN A 160 5.60 8.58 -14.12
N HIS A 161 6.87 8.52 -14.45
CA HIS A 161 7.78 9.64 -14.43
C HIS A 161 7.66 10.38 -15.77
N LEU A 162 7.02 11.54 -15.76
CA LEU A 162 6.66 12.28 -16.98
C LEU A 162 7.53 13.52 -17.20
N VAL A 163 8.29 13.94 -16.20
CA VAL A 163 9.19 15.09 -16.22
C VAL A 163 10.48 14.77 -15.48
N GLU A 164 11.51 15.61 -15.61
CA GLU A 164 12.80 15.40 -14.99
C GLU A 164 12.82 15.54 -13.46
N ASN A 165 13.90 15.06 -12.83
CA ASN A 165 14.16 15.18 -11.39
C ASN A 165 13.12 14.52 -10.46
N THR A 166 12.37 13.54 -10.93
CA THR A 166 11.32 12.87 -10.16
C THR A 166 11.82 11.62 -9.44
N LYS A 167 11.16 11.24 -8.33
CA LYS A 167 11.56 10.09 -7.52
C LYS A 167 10.41 9.16 -7.23
N SER A 168 10.68 7.84 -7.23
CA SER A 168 9.73 6.86 -6.70
C SER A 168 10.43 5.72 -5.95
N TYR A 169 9.83 5.30 -4.86
CA TYR A 169 10.33 4.20 -4.06
C TYR A 169 9.18 3.30 -3.62
N GLN A 170 9.31 1.99 -3.86
CA GLN A 170 8.28 1.02 -3.54
C GLN A 170 8.88 -0.14 -2.75
N LEU A 171 8.26 -0.47 -1.61
CA LEU A 171 8.67 -1.59 -0.77
C LEU A 171 7.44 -2.39 -0.33
N ILE A 172 7.29 -3.59 -0.87
CA ILE A 172 6.18 -4.49 -0.55
C ILE A 172 6.73 -5.75 0.12
N LYS A 173 6.22 -6.08 1.30
CA LYS A 173 6.55 -7.33 1.98
C LYS A 173 5.32 -8.15 2.32
N SER A 174 5.40 -9.44 2.05
CA SER A 174 4.33 -10.40 2.29
C SER A 174 4.80 -11.49 3.25
N VAL A 175 3.95 -11.86 4.20
CA VAL A 175 4.10 -13.04 5.06
C VAL A 175 2.89 -13.93 4.81
N LEU A 176 3.13 -15.12 4.29
CA LEU A 176 2.09 -15.96 3.69
C LEU A 176 1.99 -17.30 4.44
N GLY A 177 0.86 -17.47 5.12
CA GLY A 177 0.49 -18.72 5.77
C GLY A 177 -0.25 -19.68 4.85
N LYS A 178 -0.85 -20.69 5.43
CA LYS A 178 -1.48 -21.80 4.72
C LYS A 178 -2.50 -21.35 3.68
N ASN A 179 -2.39 -21.89 2.46
CA ASN A 179 -3.29 -21.66 1.31
C ASN A 179 -3.43 -20.19 0.91
N SER A 180 -2.56 -19.30 1.39
CA SER A 180 -2.66 -17.87 1.07
C SER A 180 -1.85 -17.50 -0.17
N LYS A 181 -2.31 -16.46 -0.87
CA LYS A 181 -1.68 -15.96 -2.09
C LYS A 181 -1.47 -14.45 -2.04
N SER A 182 -0.29 -14.00 -2.45
CA SER A 182 -0.02 -12.58 -2.64
C SER A 182 0.59 -12.34 -4.01
N ALA A 183 0.13 -11.30 -4.69
CA ALA A 183 0.69 -10.88 -5.96
C ALA A 183 1.12 -9.40 -5.93
N TYR A 184 2.32 -9.14 -6.43
CA TYR A 184 2.83 -7.79 -6.68
C TYR A 184 3.12 -7.60 -8.15
N GLN A 185 2.48 -6.62 -8.76
CA GLN A 185 2.81 -6.16 -10.12
C GLN A 185 3.18 -4.67 -10.05
N GLY A 186 4.47 -4.36 -10.23
CA GLY A 186 4.98 -2.99 -10.20
C GLY A 186 5.50 -2.58 -11.56
N LYS A 187 5.04 -1.43 -12.07
CA LYS A 187 5.58 -0.82 -13.28
C LYS A 187 6.14 0.57 -12.96
N ILE A 188 7.38 0.82 -13.36
CA ILE A 188 7.98 2.15 -13.44
C ILE A 188 8.08 2.50 -14.92
N PHE A 189 7.37 3.55 -15.32
CA PHE A 189 7.46 4.13 -16.65
C PHE A 189 8.25 5.44 -16.58
N VAL A 190 9.23 5.62 -17.47
CA VAL A 190 10.06 6.83 -17.54
C VAL A 190 10.00 7.38 -18.97
N ASP A 191 9.36 8.55 -19.12
CA ASP A 191 9.28 9.28 -20.39
C ASP A 191 10.68 9.72 -20.85
N SER A 192 10.89 9.89 -22.14
CA SER A 192 12.17 10.32 -22.74
C SER A 192 12.70 11.64 -22.20
N LYS A 193 11.82 12.56 -21.79
CA LYS A 193 12.19 13.84 -21.13
C LYS A 193 12.36 13.74 -19.61
N ALA A 194 12.02 12.63 -19.01
CA ALA A 194 12.11 12.43 -17.56
C ALA A 194 13.55 12.08 -17.11
N GLN A 195 14.51 12.93 -17.48
CA GLN A 195 15.91 12.76 -17.10
C GLN A 195 16.09 12.91 -15.58
N LYS A 196 17.16 12.33 -15.02
CA LYS A 196 17.47 12.32 -13.58
C LYS A 196 16.36 11.69 -12.71
N THR A 197 15.57 10.82 -13.31
CA THR A 197 14.63 9.99 -12.56
C THR A 197 15.37 9.04 -11.63
N ASP A 198 14.88 8.92 -10.37
CA ASP A 198 15.36 7.96 -9.38
C ASP A 198 14.18 7.05 -8.99
N GLY A 199 14.13 5.86 -9.58
CA GLY A 199 13.03 4.91 -9.46
C GLY A 199 13.45 3.56 -8.91
N TYR A 200 12.87 3.11 -7.79
CA TYR A 200 13.20 1.83 -7.18
C TYR A 200 11.95 1.06 -6.74
N GLN A 201 11.93 -0.25 -6.98
CA GLN A 201 10.89 -1.14 -6.49
C GLN A 201 11.47 -2.44 -5.93
N LEU A 202 11.03 -2.83 -4.74
CA LEU A 202 11.43 -4.04 -4.07
C LEU A 202 10.21 -4.79 -3.54
N SER A 203 10.12 -6.08 -3.86
CA SER A 203 9.10 -6.96 -3.30
C SER A 203 9.75 -8.19 -2.67
N LYS A 204 9.34 -8.52 -1.44
CA LYS A 204 9.85 -9.71 -0.73
C LYS A 204 8.72 -10.48 -0.06
N ALA A 205 8.85 -11.81 0.00
CA ALA A 205 7.90 -12.64 0.71
C ALA A 205 8.56 -13.71 1.56
N ILE A 206 7.99 -13.96 2.75
CA ILE A 206 8.23 -15.15 3.55
C ILE A 206 7.06 -16.10 3.34
N LEU A 207 7.34 -17.32 2.87
CA LEU A 207 6.40 -18.42 2.73
C LEU A 207 6.48 -19.28 3.99
N LEU A 208 5.40 -19.30 4.77
CA LEU A 208 5.33 -20.03 6.04
C LEU A 208 4.75 -21.45 5.88
N ASP A 209 4.24 -21.75 4.68
CA ASP A 209 3.59 -23.03 4.35
C ASP A 209 3.83 -23.35 2.88
N GLU A 210 3.96 -24.62 2.54
CA GLU A 210 4.21 -25.10 1.17
C GLU A 210 3.05 -24.81 0.21
N THR A 211 1.85 -24.58 0.73
CA THR A 211 0.65 -24.24 -0.04
C THR A 211 0.51 -22.73 -0.28
N SER A 212 1.40 -21.92 0.26
CA SER A 212 1.39 -20.48 0.05
C SER A 212 2.09 -20.08 -1.26
N GLU A 213 1.63 -18.99 -1.88
CA GLU A 213 2.10 -18.57 -3.20
C GLU A 213 2.39 -17.07 -3.24
N PHE A 214 3.57 -16.70 -3.75
CA PHE A 214 3.94 -15.32 -4.02
C PHE A 214 4.27 -15.11 -5.47
N ASN A 215 3.53 -14.26 -6.15
CA ASN A 215 3.75 -13.88 -7.55
C ASN A 215 4.24 -12.44 -7.65
N ALA A 216 5.45 -12.24 -8.16
CA ALA A 216 6.02 -10.91 -8.38
C ALA A 216 6.31 -10.67 -9.85
N LYS A 217 5.82 -9.54 -10.36
CA LYS A 217 6.07 -9.09 -11.73
C LYS A 217 6.52 -7.62 -11.74
N PRO A 218 7.82 -7.36 -11.48
CA PRO A 218 8.36 -6.01 -11.65
C PRO A 218 8.62 -5.71 -13.12
N GLU A 219 8.23 -4.50 -13.56
CA GLU A 219 8.40 -4.03 -14.94
C GLU A 219 9.09 -2.66 -14.93
N LEU A 220 10.06 -2.46 -15.83
CA LEU A 220 10.70 -1.18 -16.10
C LEU A 220 10.53 -0.86 -17.59
N GLU A 221 9.95 0.30 -17.88
CA GLU A 221 9.80 0.84 -19.24
C GLU A 221 10.44 2.22 -19.26
N ILE A 222 11.66 2.31 -19.80
CA ILE A 222 12.52 3.48 -19.65
C ILE A 222 12.92 3.99 -21.03
N TYR A 223 12.64 5.26 -21.27
CA TYR A 223 12.95 5.96 -22.51
C TYR A 223 13.92 7.15 -22.34
N ALA A 224 14.44 7.38 -21.11
CA ALA A 224 15.45 8.39 -20.79
C ALA A 224 16.80 7.75 -20.49
N ASP A 225 17.89 8.44 -20.74
CA ASP A 225 19.26 7.92 -20.63
C ASP A 225 19.89 8.17 -19.25
N ASP A 226 19.70 9.37 -18.67
CA ASP A 226 20.29 9.75 -17.37
C ASP A 226 19.31 9.46 -16.24
N VAL A 227 19.22 8.18 -15.85
CA VAL A 227 18.31 7.71 -14.80
C VAL A 227 18.96 6.69 -13.87
N LYS A 228 18.40 6.57 -12.67
CA LYS A 228 18.71 5.52 -11.68
C LYS A 228 17.46 4.72 -11.43
N CYS A 229 17.29 3.63 -12.18
CA CYS A 229 16.11 2.78 -12.04
C CYS A 229 16.53 1.34 -11.78
N SER A 230 15.92 0.73 -10.76
CA SER A 230 16.17 -0.67 -10.45
C SER A 230 14.97 -1.36 -9.80
N HIS A 231 14.96 -2.66 -9.87
CA HIS A 231 13.97 -3.49 -9.19
C HIS A 231 14.61 -4.71 -8.53
N GLY A 232 13.92 -5.26 -7.53
CA GLY A 232 14.28 -6.51 -6.90
C GLY A 232 13.04 -7.28 -6.47
N SER A 233 13.14 -8.62 -6.53
CA SER A 233 12.12 -9.50 -5.99
C SER A 233 12.78 -10.74 -5.39
N ALA A 234 12.28 -11.17 -4.22
CA ALA A 234 12.73 -12.39 -3.57
C ALA A 234 11.60 -13.02 -2.75
N SER A 235 11.57 -14.34 -2.73
CA SER A 235 10.71 -15.12 -1.83
C SER A 235 11.47 -16.31 -1.28
N GLY A 236 11.12 -16.74 -0.08
CA GLY A 236 11.73 -17.89 0.57
C GLY A 236 11.01 -18.27 1.85
N SER A 237 11.40 -19.40 2.44
CA SER A 237 10.98 -19.80 3.77
C SER A 237 11.79 -19.09 4.86
N LEU A 238 11.37 -19.24 6.11
CA LEU A 238 12.19 -18.85 7.24
C LEU A 238 13.47 -19.71 7.29
N ASP A 239 14.59 -19.08 7.64
CA ASP A 239 15.85 -19.79 7.80
C ASP A 239 15.85 -20.65 9.07
N GLU A 240 15.88 -21.96 8.90
CA GLU A 240 15.88 -22.94 10.00
C GLU A 240 17.11 -22.80 10.91
N ASN A 241 18.25 -22.38 10.38
CA ASN A 241 19.44 -22.13 11.21
C ASN A 241 19.24 -20.95 12.15
N SER A 242 18.58 -19.90 11.67
CA SER A 242 18.22 -18.74 12.48
C SER A 242 17.21 -19.11 13.57
N ILE A 243 16.22 -19.96 13.24
CA ILE A 243 15.26 -20.48 14.23
C ILE A 243 16.00 -21.31 15.29
N PHE A 244 16.84 -22.25 14.87
CA PHE A 244 17.63 -23.09 15.79
C PHE A 244 18.54 -22.25 16.70
N TYR A 245 19.21 -21.23 16.16
CA TYR A 245 20.03 -20.32 16.95
C TYR A 245 19.22 -19.60 18.02
N LEU A 246 18.05 -19.06 17.68
CA LEU A 246 17.19 -18.37 18.64
C LEU A 246 16.66 -19.34 19.72
N MET A 247 16.29 -20.56 19.34
CA MET A 247 15.89 -21.60 20.29
C MET A 247 17.04 -21.98 21.24
N SER A 248 18.28 -22.05 20.77
CA SER A 248 19.46 -22.29 21.60
C SER A 248 19.73 -21.17 22.63
N ARG A 249 19.13 -19.99 22.40
CA ARG A 249 19.15 -18.84 23.31
C ARG A 249 17.96 -18.79 24.26
N GLY A 250 17.11 -19.82 24.28
CA GLY A 250 15.99 -19.99 25.21
C GLY A 250 14.63 -19.54 24.71
N LEU A 251 14.51 -19.14 23.44
CA LEU A 251 13.22 -18.85 22.83
C LEU A 251 12.50 -20.14 22.42
N SER A 252 11.17 -20.18 22.54
CA SER A 252 10.41 -21.25 21.94
C SER A 252 10.41 -21.14 20.39
N TYR A 253 10.08 -22.22 19.72
CA TYR A 253 9.95 -22.23 18.24
C TYR A 253 9.03 -21.10 17.76
N GLN A 254 7.87 -20.94 18.39
CA GLN A 254 6.90 -19.90 18.04
C GLN A 254 7.46 -18.49 18.25
N GLN A 255 8.13 -18.25 19.37
CA GLN A 255 8.76 -16.96 19.64
C GLN A 255 9.89 -16.64 18.64
N SER A 256 10.69 -17.66 18.27
CA SER A 256 11.75 -17.52 17.27
C SER A 256 11.18 -17.14 15.89
N LYS A 257 10.12 -17.82 15.49
CA LYS A 257 9.39 -17.53 14.24
C LYS A 257 8.83 -16.12 14.23
N GLU A 258 8.13 -15.71 15.27
CA GLU A 258 7.57 -14.36 15.42
C GLU A 258 8.67 -13.28 15.38
N LEU A 259 9.78 -13.50 16.04
CA LEU A 259 10.90 -12.55 16.04
C LEU A 259 11.49 -12.34 14.64
N LEU A 260 11.66 -13.42 13.88
CA LEU A 260 12.17 -13.34 12.50
C LEU A 260 11.16 -12.64 11.55
N ILE A 261 9.87 -12.93 11.68
CA ILE A 261 8.80 -12.27 10.92
C ILE A 261 8.77 -10.78 11.26
N ASN A 262 8.84 -10.45 12.54
CA ASN A 262 8.82 -9.06 13.00
C ASN A 262 10.04 -8.29 12.48
N GLY A 263 11.24 -8.87 12.55
CA GLY A 263 12.44 -8.29 11.96
C GLY A 263 12.32 -8.09 10.43
N PHE A 264 11.70 -9.04 9.73
CA PHE A 264 11.45 -8.92 8.30
C PHE A 264 10.50 -7.76 7.96
N LEU A 265 9.48 -7.51 8.76
CA LEU A 265 8.49 -6.44 8.51
C LEU A 265 8.94 -5.06 8.99
N LEU A 266 9.87 -5.01 9.94
CA LEU A 266 10.25 -3.77 10.62
C LEU A 266 10.72 -2.67 9.67
N ASP A 267 11.52 -2.98 8.65
CA ASP A 267 12.04 -1.99 7.72
C ASP A 267 10.95 -1.33 6.86
N VAL A 268 9.82 -2.01 6.61
CA VAL A 268 8.65 -1.40 5.95
C VAL A 268 7.94 -0.45 6.92
N VAL A 269 7.79 -0.85 8.18
CA VAL A 269 7.17 0.00 9.22
C VAL A 269 8.00 1.26 9.46
N GLU A 270 9.33 1.13 9.44
CA GLU A 270 10.24 2.28 9.63
C GLU A 270 10.15 3.30 8.47
N LYS A 271 9.56 2.94 7.32
CA LYS A 271 9.25 3.90 6.24
C LYS A 271 8.07 4.82 6.57
N ILE A 272 7.27 4.51 7.57
CA ILE A 272 6.20 5.39 8.05
C ILE A 272 6.85 6.59 8.75
N THR A 273 6.65 7.77 8.20
CA THR A 273 7.25 9.02 8.70
C THR A 273 6.47 9.63 9.88
N ASP A 274 5.19 9.29 10.02
CA ASP A 274 4.33 9.71 11.14
C ASP A 274 4.50 8.76 12.34
N THR A 275 5.01 9.27 13.46
CA THR A 275 5.32 8.45 14.66
C THR A 275 4.08 7.84 15.29
N GLU A 276 2.95 8.56 15.34
CA GLU A 276 1.71 8.04 15.93
C GLU A 276 1.17 6.87 15.10
N ILE A 277 1.17 7.02 13.78
CA ILE A 277 0.74 5.97 12.86
C ILE A 277 1.71 4.79 12.85
N LYS A 278 3.02 5.06 12.92
CA LYS A 278 4.04 4.01 13.04
C LYS A 278 3.79 3.13 14.26
N ASN A 279 3.55 3.73 15.42
CA ASN A 279 3.25 3.01 16.65
C ASN A 279 1.92 2.25 16.55
N LEU A 280 0.90 2.85 15.94
CA LEU A 280 -0.38 2.17 15.68
C LEU A 280 -0.16 0.91 14.83
N VAL A 281 0.59 1.01 13.73
CA VAL A 281 0.89 -0.12 12.85
C VAL A 281 1.73 -1.18 13.58
N LYS A 282 2.77 -0.78 14.34
CA LYS A 282 3.57 -1.71 15.17
C LYS A 282 2.67 -2.53 16.09
N ASN A 283 1.79 -1.88 16.81
CA ASN A 283 0.84 -2.56 17.71
C ASN A 283 -0.10 -3.51 16.94
N MET A 284 -0.57 -3.11 15.76
CA MET A 284 -1.47 -3.91 14.94
C MET A 284 -0.82 -5.20 14.41
N ILE A 285 0.48 -5.20 14.13
CA ILE A 285 1.20 -6.38 13.63
C ILE A 285 1.95 -7.14 14.75
N GLY A 286 1.77 -6.75 16.02
CA GLY A 286 2.35 -7.43 17.16
C GLY A 286 3.83 -7.11 17.43
N LEU A 287 4.38 -6.07 16.82
CA LEU A 287 5.69 -5.54 17.12
C LEU A 287 5.60 -4.79 18.46
N LYS A 288 5.97 -5.47 19.54
CA LYS A 288 6.15 -4.82 20.86
C LYS A 288 7.50 -4.10 20.88
N GLU A 289 7.53 -2.96 21.54
CA GLU A 289 8.78 -2.24 21.83
C GLU A 289 9.77 -3.08 22.67
#